data_9ba59722d67c4abbbf9a0244aff87f3c
#
_entry.id   9ba59722d67c4abbbf9a0244aff87f3c
#
_cell.length_a   1.000
_cell.length_b   1.000
_cell.length_c   1.000
_cell.angle_alpha   90.00
_cell.angle_beta   90.00
_cell.angle_gamma   90.00
#
_symmetry.space_group_name_H-M   'P 1'
#
loop_
_entity.id
_entity.type
_entity.pdbx_description
1 polymer ?
#
loop_
_entity_poly.entity_id
_entity_poly.type
_entity_poly.pdbx_seq_one_letter_code
_entity_poly.pdbx_strand_id
1 'polypeptide(L)'
;MENCGVACIRRYLEITGNENKELIRELEGEVNEEGLSFMSIIDVMGKHGYEVLGYYSHKVFRETPYLMFDSRRKHYYLVEEFGRFTVRMYDPNLGIISIWRLLFLLFWCKYYLSVCYNEDG
;
A
#
# COMPACT_ATOMS: atom_id res chain seq x y z
N MET A 1 -8.22 -0.92 16.99
CA MET A 1 -7.84 -0.08 15.84
C MET A 1 -7.16 -0.98 14.78
N GLU A 2 -7.57 -0.85 13.55
CA GLU A 2 -7.01 -1.64 12.48
C GLU A 2 -5.56 -1.24 12.21
N ASN A 3 -4.68 -2.24 11.94
CA ASN A 3 -3.29 -1.98 11.55
C ASN A 3 -3.24 -1.15 10.27
N CYS A 4 -2.28 -0.23 10.17
CA CYS A 4 -2.19 0.67 9.01
C CYS A 4 -1.95 -0.07 7.69
N GLY A 5 -1.16 -1.14 7.69
CA GLY A 5 -0.95 -1.95 6.49
C GLY A 5 -2.23 -2.65 6.04
N VAL A 6 -2.96 -3.24 6.98
CA VAL A 6 -4.24 -3.89 6.69
C VAL A 6 -5.25 -2.87 6.14
N ALA A 7 -5.32 -1.69 6.77
CA ALA A 7 -6.23 -0.63 6.32
C ALA A 7 -5.92 -0.17 4.90
N CYS A 8 -4.63 -0.04 4.55
CA CYS A 8 -4.23 0.33 3.20
C CYS A 8 -4.58 -0.74 2.16
N ILE A 9 -4.38 -2.01 2.49
CA ILE A 9 -4.76 -3.10 1.58
C ILE A 9 -6.28 -3.16 1.42
N ARG A 10 -7.04 -2.98 2.51
CA ARG A 10 -8.50 -2.90 2.42
C ARG A 10 -8.93 -1.78 1.48
N ARG A 11 -8.34 -0.61 1.62
CA ARG A 11 -8.62 0.53 0.75
C ARG A 11 -8.25 0.22 -0.72
N TYR A 12 -7.11 -0.40 -0.94
CA TYR A 12 -6.68 -0.83 -2.28
C TYR A 12 -7.73 -1.73 -2.92
N LEU A 13 -8.22 -2.72 -2.18
CA LEU A 13 -9.23 -3.65 -2.70
C LEU A 13 -10.56 -2.94 -2.99
N GLU A 14 -10.95 -1.98 -2.14
CA GLU A 14 -12.16 -1.19 -2.37
C GLU A 14 -12.07 -0.38 -3.66
N ILE A 15 -10.98 0.36 -3.86
CA ILE A 15 -10.87 1.24 -5.03
C ILE A 15 -10.63 0.48 -6.33
N THR A 16 -10.13 -0.74 -6.27
CA THR A 16 -9.97 -1.59 -7.45
C THR A 16 -11.15 -2.51 -7.70
N GLY A 17 -12.17 -2.49 -6.82
CA GLY A 17 -13.37 -3.29 -6.98
C GLY A 17 -13.20 -4.78 -6.67
N ASN A 18 -12.18 -5.14 -5.89
CA ASN A 18 -11.83 -6.52 -5.58
C ASN A 18 -11.93 -6.84 -4.09
N GLU A 19 -12.95 -6.33 -3.42
CA GLU A 19 -13.13 -6.57 -1.99
C GLU A 19 -13.07 -8.06 -1.65
N ASN A 20 -12.28 -8.40 -0.61
CA ASN A 20 -12.09 -9.78 -0.19
C ASN A 20 -11.90 -9.84 1.32
N LYS A 21 -12.96 -10.23 2.02
CA LYS A 21 -12.96 -10.29 3.50
C LYS A 21 -12.02 -11.36 4.03
N GLU A 22 -11.88 -12.47 3.32
CA GLU A 22 -11.01 -13.56 3.73
C GLU A 22 -9.54 -13.14 3.66
N LEU A 23 -9.16 -12.45 2.58
CA LEU A 23 -7.80 -11.91 2.43
C LEU A 23 -7.47 -10.96 3.58
N ILE A 24 -8.37 -10.06 3.91
CA ILE A 24 -8.18 -9.10 5.02
C ILE A 24 -8.04 -9.83 6.35
N ARG A 25 -8.85 -10.86 6.57
CA ARG A 25 -8.77 -11.66 7.80
C ARG A 25 -7.42 -12.35 7.93
N GLU A 26 -6.89 -12.90 6.83
CA GLU A 26 -5.58 -13.53 6.83
C GLU A 26 -4.47 -12.51 7.13
N LEU A 27 -4.56 -11.30 6.56
CA LEU A 27 -3.60 -10.24 6.86
C LEU A 27 -3.63 -9.84 8.32
N GLU A 28 -4.82 -9.71 8.90
CA GLU A 28 -4.97 -9.40 10.33
C GLU A 28 -4.28 -10.44 11.20
N GLY A 29 -4.34 -11.71 10.80
CA GLY A 29 -3.66 -12.80 11.50
C GLY A 29 -2.14 -12.74 11.43
N GLU A 30 -1.59 -12.03 10.45
CA GLU A 30 -0.14 -11.89 10.26
C GLU A 30 0.45 -10.67 10.97
N VAL A 31 -0.38 -9.82 11.55
CA VAL A 31 0.08 -8.63 12.29
C VAL A 31 0.71 -9.07 13.61
N ASN A 32 1.93 -8.62 13.88
CA ASN A 32 2.63 -8.87 15.12
C ASN A 32 2.95 -7.55 15.83
N GLU A 33 3.78 -7.61 16.89
CA GLU A 33 4.15 -6.42 17.67
C GLU A 33 4.85 -5.35 16.84
N GLU A 34 5.53 -5.74 15.77
CA GLU A 34 6.24 -4.82 14.88
C GLU A 34 5.35 -4.33 13.74
N GLY A 35 4.12 -4.85 13.64
CA GLY A 35 3.17 -4.50 12.60
C GLY A 35 3.05 -5.57 11.51
N LEU A 36 2.77 -5.16 10.30
CA LEU A 36 2.59 -6.04 9.15
C LEU A 36 3.82 -5.91 8.24
N SER A 37 4.51 -7.03 7.98
CA SER A 37 5.70 -7.03 7.14
C SER A 37 5.35 -7.10 5.66
N PHE A 38 6.29 -6.66 4.80
CA PHE A 38 6.17 -6.81 3.34
C PHE A 38 6.01 -8.27 2.94
N MET A 39 6.79 -9.17 3.58
CA MET A 39 6.73 -10.60 3.26
C MET A 39 5.35 -11.19 3.54
N SER A 40 4.73 -10.80 4.65
CA SER A 40 3.37 -11.23 4.96
C SER A 40 2.37 -10.74 3.93
N ILE A 41 2.49 -9.49 3.50
CA ILE A 41 1.63 -8.94 2.44
C ILE A 41 1.81 -9.72 1.14
N ILE A 42 3.05 -9.94 0.72
CA ILE A 42 3.37 -10.67 -0.50
C ILE A 42 2.78 -12.08 -0.46
N ASP A 43 2.98 -12.78 0.66
CA ASP A 43 2.51 -14.16 0.81
C ASP A 43 0.99 -14.26 0.80
N VAL A 44 0.31 -13.43 1.58
CA VAL A 44 -1.16 -13.48 1.65
C VAL A 44 -1.79 -13.05 0.34
N MET A 45 -1.32 -11.95 -0.25
CA MET A 45 -1.83 -11.47 -1.53
C MET A 45 -1.59 -12.50 -2.62
N GLY A 46 -0.41 -13.16 -2.60
CA GLY A 46 -0.09 -14.21 -3.57
C GLY A 46 -1.04 -15.40 -3.53
N LYS A 47 -1.49 -15.79 -2.34
CA LYS A 47 -2.47 -16.87 -2.19
C LYS A 47 -3.82 -16.53 -2.84
N HIS A 48 -4.13 -15.26 -2.97
CA HIS A 48 -5.40 -14.79 -3.52
C HIS A 48 -5.28 -14.32 -4.98
N GLY A 49 -4.20 -14.68 -5.67
CA GLY A 49 -4.03 -14.41 -7.09
C GLY A 49 -3.39 -13.08 -7.45
N TYR A 50 -2.77 -12.41 -6.49
CA TYR A 50 -2.07 -11.15 -6.74
C TYR A 50 -0.57 -11.38 -6.86
N GLU A 51 0.05 -10.70 -7.81
CA GLU A 51 1.49 -10.61 -7.88
C GLU A 51 1.91 -9.31 -7.23
N VAL A 52 2.76 -9.40 -6.20
CA VAL A 52 3.20 -8.24 -5.43
C VAL A 52 4.72 -8.14 -5.54
N LEU A 53 5.19 -7.00 -6.05
CA LEU A 53 6.62 -6.73 -6.22
C LEU A 53 7.02 -5.58 -5.29
N GLY A 54 8.08 -5.81 -4.52
CA GLY A 54 8.62 -4.80 -3.62
C GLY A 54 9.77 -4.07 -4.26
N TYR A 55 9.81 -2.74 -4.08
CA TYR A 55 10.86 -1.90 -4.60
C TYR A 55 11.43 -0.98 -3.52
N TYR A 56 12.73 -0.79 -3.57
CA TYR A 56 13.41 0.27 -2.84
C TYR A 56 14.00 1.21 -3.87
N SER A 57 13.49 2.44 -3.96
CA SER A 57 13.94 3.34 -5.02
C SER A 57 13.71 4.80 -4.64
N HIS A 58 14.61 5.65 -5.06
CA HIS A 58 14.43 7.10 -5.01
C HIS A 58 13.64 7.62 -6.21
N LYS A 59 13.38 6.76 -7.19
CA LYS A 59 12.58 7.11 -8.36
C LYS A 59 11.10 7.02 -8.03
N VAL A 60 10.33 7.89 -8.64
CA VAL A 60 8.88 7.93 -8.46
C VAL A 60 8.25 6.78 -9.23
N PHE A 61 7.40 6.04 -8.54
CA PHE A 61 6.56 5.04 -9.17
C PHE A 61 5.23 5.71 -9.53
N ARG A 62 4.88 5.73 -10.80
CA ARG A 62 3.70 6.46 -11.29
C ARG A 62 2.47 5.59 -11.52
N GLU A 63 2.62 4.28 -11.51
CA GLU A 63 1.50 3.36 -11.69
C GLU A 63 0.74 3.24 -10.36
N THR A 64 -0.40 3.86 -10.30
CA THR A 64 -1.23 3.88 -9.09
C THR A 64 -2.47 3.01 -9.25
N PRO A 65 -3.06 2.52 -8.17
CA PRO A 65 -2.62 2.71 -6.78
C PRO A 65 -1.45 1.79 -6.38
N TYR A 66 -0.62 2.23 -5.44
CA TYR A 66 0.42 1.38 -4.88
C TYR A 66 0.61 1.65 -3.39
N LEU A 67 1.14 0.64 -2.68
CA LEU A 67 1.39 0.71 -1.26
C LEU A 67 2.80 1.27 -1.01
N MET A 68 2.91 2.22 -0.10
CA MET A 68 4.19 2.83 0.26
C MET A 68 4.45 2.64 1.76
N PHE A 69 5.68 2.28 2.11
CA PHE A 69 6.08 2.15 3.51
C PHE A 69 7.08 3.23 3.88
N ASP A 70 6.75 4.01 4.89
CA ASP A 70 7.65 5.00 5.47
C ASP A 70 8.39 4.34 6.65
N SER A 71 9.67 4.03 6.43
CA SER A 71 10.47 3.33 7.43
C SER A 71 10.78 4.17 8.67
N ARG A 72 10.78 5.49 8.54
CA ARG A 72 11.04 6.40 9.68
C ARG A 72 9.88 6.39 10.66
N ARG A 73 8.64 6.44 10.12
CA ARG A 73 7.42 6.46 10.91
C ARG A 73 6.84 5.07 11.14
N LYS A 74 7.40 4.05 10.48
CA LYS A 74 6.89 2.67 10.49
C LYS A 74 5.41 2.64 10.15
N HIS A 75 5.06 3.28 9.04
CA HIS A 75 3.68 3.52 8.66
C HIS A 75 3.47 3.23 7.18
N TYR A 76 2.31 2.65 6.84
CA TYR A 76 1.90 2.40 5.48
C TYR A 76 0.96 3.50 4.98
N TYR A 77 1.14 3.86 3.73
CA TYR A 77 0.26 4.76 3.00
C TYR A 77 -0.14 4.10 1.69
N LEU A 78 -1.32 4.40 1.19
CA LEU A 78 -1.71 3.99 -0.15
C LEU A 78 -1.67 5.21 -1.06
N VAL A 79 -0.80 5.19 -2.07
CA VAL A 79 -0.74 6.26 -3.07
C VAL A 79 -1.82 5.95 -4.10
N GLU A 80 -2.89 6.76 -4.11
CA GLU A 80 -4.08 6.51 -4.94
C GLU A 80 -4.00 7.13 -6.31
N GLU A 81 -3.42 8.33 -6.41
CA GLU A 81 -3.33 9.04 -7.67
C GLU A 81 -2.10 9.94 -7.70
N PHE A 82 -1.38 9.88 -8.80
CA PHE A 82 -0.21 10.73 -9.02
C PHE A 82 -0.59 11.82 -10.00
N GLY A 83 -1.04 12.96 -9.48
CA GLY A 83 -1.49 14.07 -10.28
C GLY A 83 -0.35 14.93 -10.82
N ARG A 84 -0.72 15.93 -11.61
CA ARG A 84 0.26 16.84 -12.22
C ARG A 84 0.99 17.70 -11.20
N PHE A 85 0.29 18.17 -10.17
CA PHE A 85 0.83 19.05 -9.14
C PHE A 85 0.80 18.44 -7.75
N THR A 86 -0.12 17.52 -7.51
CA THR A 86 -0.33 16.90 -6.19
C THR A 86 -0.36 15.38 -6.30
N VAL A 87 -0.01 14.73 -5.19
CA VAL A 87 -0.14 13.29 -5.03
C VAL A 87 -1.22 13.05 -3.98
N ARG A 88 -2.24 12.25 -4.33
CA ARG A 88 -3.31 11.90 -3.39
C ARG A 88 -2.96 10.57 -2.74
N MET A 89 -2.95 10.57 -1.41
CA MET A 89 -2.63 9.38 -0.61
C MET A 89 -3.73 9.10 0.40
N TYR A 90 -3.88 7.84 0.75
CA TYR A 90 -4.70 7.42 1.88
C TYR A 90 -3.79 7.11 3.06
N ASP A 91 -4.01 7.82 4.17
CA ASP A 91 -3.38 7.58 5.45
C ASP A 91 -4.44 7.03 6.39
N PRO A 92 -4.27 5.79 6.93
CA PRO A 92 -5.27 5.21 7.83
C PRO A 92 -5.64 6.07 9.03
N ASN A 93 -4.73 6.93 9.48
CA ASN A 93 -4.98 7.81 10.62
C ASN A 93 -5.64 9.13 10.25
N LEU A 94 -5.33 9.67 9.08
CA LEU A 94 -5.77 11.00 8.65
C LEU A 94 -6.83 10.97 7.54
N GLY A 95 -7.00 9.83 6.86
CA GLY A 95 -7.88 9.71 5.71
C GLY A 95 -7.18 10.13 4.41
N ILE A 96 -7.95 10.68 3.48
CA ILE A 96 -7.38 11.11 2.19
C ILE A 96 -6.64 12.43 2.37
N ILE A 97 -5.37 12.44 1.96
CA ILE A 97 -4.53 13.63 1.99
C ILE A 97 -3.95 13.90 0.61
N SER A 98 -3.74 15.17 0.30
CA SER A 98 -3.09 15.60 -0.93
C SER A 98 -1.82 16.36 -0.58
N ILE A 99 -0.72 15.95 -1.19
CA ILE A 99 0.59 16.54 -0.93
C ILE A 99 1.13 17.09 -2.24
N TRP A 100 1.79 18.23 -2.20
CA TRP A 100 2.45 18.76 -3.38
C TRP A 100 3.45 17.74 -3.90
N ARG A 101 3.43 17.51 -5.20
CA ARG A 101 4.27 16.52 -5.86
C ARG A 101 5.75 16.68 -5.53
N LEU A 102 6.23 17.93 -5.47
CA LEU A 102 7.62 18.21 -5.13
C LEU A 102 7.96 17.75 -3.71
N LEU A 103 7.08 18.03 -2.74
CA LEU A 103 7.30 17.59 -1.36
C LEU A 103 7.26 16.07 -1.24
N PHE A 104 6.34 15.42 -1.97
CA PHE A 104 6.26 13.98 -2.00
C PHE A 104 7.57 13.38 -2.52
N LEU A 105 8.12 13.90 -3.61
CA LEU A 105 9.37 13.43 -4.20
C LEU A 105 10.54 13.55 -3.26
N LEU A 106 10.58 14.63 -2.46
CA LEU A 106 11.70 14.89 -1.55
C LEU A 106 11.64 14.07 -0.26
N PHE A 107 10.44 13.78 0.26
CA PHE A 107 10.30 13.25 1.62
C PHE A 107 9.66 11.87 1.74
N TRP A 108 8.97 11.35 0.73
CA TRP A 108 8.18 10.14 0.86
C TRP A 108 8.61 8.93 0.04
N CYS A 109 9.49 9.06 -0.92
CA CYS A 109 9.78 7.98 -1.86
C CYS A 109 10.94 7.09 -1.44
N LYS A 110 10.67 5.98 -0.73
CA LYS A 110 11.73 5.00 -0.43
C LYS A 110 11.32 3.55 -0.64
N TYR A 111 10.26 3.09 -0.02
CA TYR A 111 9.83 1.70 -0.11
C TYR A 111 8.40 1.63 -0.60
N TYR A 112 8.13 0.85 -1.63
CA TYR A 112 6.77 0.66 -2.11
C TYR A 112 6.54 -0.73 -2.64
N LEU A 113 5.27 -1.14 -2.63
CA LEU A 113 4.81 -2.40 -3.18
C LEU A 113 3.87 -2.12 -4.34
N SER A 114 4.20 -2.69 -5.48
CA SER A 114 3.33 -2.69 -6.64
C SER A 114 2.51 -3.98 -6.62
N VAL A 115 1.22 -3.85 -6.81
CA VAL A 115 0.29 -4.99 -6.76
C VAL A 115 -0.39 -5.13 -8.11
N CYS A 116 -0.33 -6.33 -8.68
CA CYS A 116 -1.01 -6.66 -9.92
C CYS A 116 -1.88 -7.90 -9.70
N TYR A 117 -3.11 -7.85 -10.17
CA TYR A 117 -3.98 -9.03 -10.12
C TYR A 117 -3.69 -9.91 -11.32
N ASN A 118 -3.39 -11.19 -11.05
CA ASN A 118 -3.11 -12.16 -12.09
C ASN A 118 -4.28 -13.11 -12.21
N GLU A 119 -5.12 -12.90 -13.23
CA GLU A 119 -6.30 -13.73 -13.49
C GLU A 119 -5.95 -15.17 -13.92
N ASP A 120 -4.76 -15.34 -14.46
CA ASP A 120 -4.31 -16.64 -14.96
C ASP A 120 -3.64 -17.49 -13.89
N GLY A 121 -3.45 -16.93 -12.72
CA GLY A 121 -2.81 -17.63 -11.58
C GLY A 121 -3.76 -18.44 -10.72
#